data_4d2f0310a439ca8bd821f1c6bee383ca
#
_entry.id   4d2f0310a439ca8bd821f1c6bee383ca
#
_cell.length_a   1.000
_cell.length_b   1.000
_cell.length_c   1.000
_cell.angle_alpha   90.00
_cell.angle_beta   90.00
_cell.angle_gamma   90.00
#
_symmetry.space_group_name_H-M   'P 1'
#
loop_
_entity.id
_entity.type
_entity.pdbx_description
1 polymer ?
#
loop_
_entity_poly.entity_id
_entity_poly.type
_entity_poly.pdbx_seq_one_letter_code
_entity_poly.pdbx_strand_id
1 'polypeptide(L)'
;MKRFLLFLSILLPGCGGNSTWLFPDPPATIVATQRRVIEKKESIRFVLHDQDGDWQFLADENSQMDQVVELSLRSIINLDSSLAQVLELKRGWKAQRTNLKSAWKFSSYR
;
A
#
# COMPACT_ATOMS: atom_id res chain seq x y z
N MET A 1 14.83 -3.72 15.73
CA MET A 1 14.46 -3.81 16.38
C MET A 1 14.64 -3.92 16.77
N LYS A 2 14.58 -3.88 16.44
CA LYS A 2 14.59 -3.72 17.11
C LYS A 2 15.12 -3.70 17.33
N ARG A 3 14.99 -3.80 17.04
CA ARG A 3 15.27 -3.62 17.57
C ARG A 3 15.81 -3.56 17.78
N PHE A 4 16.19 -3.83 17.73
CA PHE A 4 16.50 -3.58 18.23
C PHE A 4 17.14 -3.33 18.36
N LEU A 5 17.05 -3.15 18.00
CA LEU A 5 17.33 -2.83 18.41
C LEU A 5 17.96 -2.60 18.41
N LEU A 6 18.26 -2.58 18.30
CA LEU A 6 18.54 -2.20 18.55
C LEU A 6 19.21 -1.95 18.42
N PHE A 7 19.60 -1.98 18.32
CA PHE A 7 19.98 -1.54 18.35
C PHE A 7 20.62 -1.08 17.96
N LEU A 8 20.65 -0.80 17.55
CA LEU A 8 20.89 -0.35 17.42
C LEU A 8 21.36 0.04 16.93
N SER A 9 21.64 0.31 16.56
CA SER A 9 21.70 0.68 16.30
C SER A 9 22.19 1.20 15.96
N ILE A 10 22.56 1.52 15.78
CA ILE A 10 22.61 2.02 15.57
C ILE A 10 22.99 2.58 15.01
N LEU A 11 23.34 2.88 14.85
CA LEU A 11 23.26 3.28 14.41
C LEU A 11 23.57 3.66 13.69
N LEU A 12 23.80 3.90 13.38
CA LEU A 12 23.67 4.19 12.67
C LEU A 12 23.63 4.66 11.94
N PRO A 13 24.00 5.09 11.69
CA PRO A 13 23.56 5.46 10.97
C PRO A 13 23.31 5.50 10.17
N GLY A 14 23.21 5.48 9.95
CA GLY A 14 22.57 5.29 9.28
C GLY A 14 22.29 5.16 8.71
N CYS A 15 22.30 4.99 8.55
CA CYS A 15 21.66 4.80 8.08
C CYS A 15 21.08 4.79 7.54
N GLY A 16 21.05 4.77 7.23
CA GLY A 16 20.38 4.70 6.73
C GLY A 16 19.60 4.89 6.42
N GLY A 17 19.42 4.71 6.04
CA GLY A 17 18.62 4.76 5.55
C GLY A 17 17.70 5.05 5.78
N ASN A 18 17.50 5.14 6.20
CA ASN A 18 16.67 5.17 6.25
C ASN A 18 15.58 5.69 5.96
N SER A 19 15.70 5.30 6.06
CA SER A 19 14.60 5.80 5.33
C SER A 19 13.42 6.10 6.22
N THR A 20 12.72 7.11 5.87
CA THR A 20 11.67 7.62 6.72
C THR A 20 10.33 7.11 6.24
N TRP A 21 9.76 6.17 6.98
CA TRP A 21 8.43 5.66 6.69
C TRP A 21 7.45 6.53 7.47
N LEU A 22 6.69 7.36 6.73
CA LEU A 22 5.83 8.36 7.35
C LEU A 22 4.35 8.01 7.32
N PHE A 23 4.00 6.80 6.97
CA PHE A 23 2.61 6.41 6.83
C PHE A 23 2.11 5.74 8.10
N PRO A 24 0.78 5.84 8.38
CA PRO A 24 0.24 5.28 9.63
C PRO A 24 0.48 3.79 9.81
N ASP A 25 0.32 3.01 8.74
CA ASP A 25 0.54 1.57 8.86
C ASP A 25 2.01 1.25 8.59
N PRO A 26 2.57 0.28 9.32
CA PRO A 26 3.99 -0.06 9.16
C PRO A 26 4.31 -0.64 7.78
N PRO A 27 5.57 -0.53 7.33
CA PRO A 27 5.95 -1.04 6.02
C PRO A 27 5.81 -2.55 5.87
N ALA A 28 5.84 -3.29 6.96
CA ALA A 28 5.68 -4.75 6.91
C ALA A 28 4.24 -5.20 6.92
N THR A 29 3.27 -4.27 6.97
CA THR A 29 1.86 -4.61 6.93
C THR A 29 1.56 -5.44 5.69
N ILE A 30 0.86 -6.57 5.87
CA ILE A 30 0.50 -7.43 4.74
C ILE A 30 -0.75 -6.88 4.09
N VAL A 31 -0.71 -6.75 2.78
CA VAL A 31 -1.82 -6.23 1.98
C VAL A 31 -2.13 -7.21 0.86
N ALA A 32 -3.28 -7.05 0.23
CA ALA A 32 -3.72 -7.94 -0.83
C ALA A 32 -3.79 -7.20 -2.16
N THR A 33 -3.40 -7.88 -3.22
CA THR A 33 -3.57 -7.39 -4.57
C THR A 33 -3.91 -8.57 -5.47
N GLN A 34 -4.02 -8.33 -6.76
CA GLN A 34 -4.36 -9.36 -7.73
C GLN A 34 -3.09 -9.80 -8.46
N ARG A 35 -3.08 -11.10 -8.83
CA ARG A 35 -1.94 -11.64 -9.56
C ARG A 35 -1.65 -10.83 -10.83
N ARG A 36 -2.68 -10.40 -11.54
CA ARG A 36 -2.48 -9.66 -12.79
C ARG A 36 -1.80 -8.32 -12.59
N VAL A 37 -1.95 -7.73 -11.41
CA VAL A 37 -1.23 -6.49 -11.08
C VAL A 37 0.27 -6.78 -11.01
N ILE A 38 0.63 -7.92 -10.40
CA ILE A 38 2.03 -8.29 -10.22
C ILE A 38 2.64 -8.81 -11.53
N GLU A 39 1.96 -9.75 -12.19
CA GLU A 39 2.52 -10.47 -13.32
C GLU A 39 2.34 -9.74 -14.63
N LYS A 40 1.19 -9.10 -14.83
CA LYS A 40 0.88 -8.43 -16.09
C LYS A 40 1.07 -6.92 -16.02
N LYS A 41 1.53 -6.41 -14.88
CA LYS A 41 1.81 -5.00 -14.68
C LYS A 41 0.59 -4.11 -14.92
N GLU A 42 -0.59 -4.61 -14.61
CA GLU A 42 -1.78 -3.77 -14.70
C GLU A 42 -1.73 -2.70 -13.64
N SER A 43 -2.17 -1.50 -14.00
CA SER A 43 -2.16 -0.37 -13.10
C SER A 43 -3.16 -0.56 -11.96
N ILE A 44 -2.76 -0.13 -10.77
CA ILE A 44 -3.67 -0.11 -9.63
C ILE A 44 -4.48 1.17 -9.72
N ARG A 45 -5.79 1.04 -9.85
CA ARG A 45 -6.69 2.19 -9.99
C ARG A 45 -7.74 2.25 -8.91
N PHE A 46 -7.77 1.25 -8.02
CA PHE A 46 -8.74 1.21 -6.93
C PHE A 46 -8.06 0.69 -5.67
N VAL A 47 -8.22 1.42 -4.57
CA VAL A 47 -7.64 1.03 -3.28
C VAL A 47 -8.73 1.07 -2.24
N LEU A 48 -8.83 0.00 -1.46
CA LEU A 48 -9.81 -0.14 -0.41
C LEU A 48 -9.10 -0.34 0.92
N HIS A 49 -9.45 0.47 1.91
CA HIS A 49 -8.98 0.29 3.28
C HIS A 49 -10.23 -0.03 4.11
N ASP A 50 -10.47 -1.30 4.38
CA ASP A 50 -11.75 -1.71 4.94
C ASP A 50 -11.85 -1.41 6.43
N GLN A 51 -13.02 -1.69 6.99
CA GLN A 51 -13.31 -1.39 8.40
C GLN A 51 -12.38 -2.14 9.36
N ASP A 52 -11.91 -3.31 8.94
CA ASP A 52 -11.03 -4.13 9.76
C ASP A 52 -9.57 -3.68 9.69
N GLY A 53 -9.26 -2.75 8.80
CA GLY A 53 -7.92 -2.25 8.63
C GLY A 53 -7.13 -2.96 7.55
N ASP A 54 -7.77 -3.82 6.77
CA ASP A 54 -7.12 -4.53 5.68
C ASP A 54 -7.10 -3.67 4.42
N TRP A 55 -6.05 -3.85 3.64
CA TRP A 55 -5.86 -3.10 2.40
C TRP A 55 -6.01 -4.00 1.19
N GLN A 56 -6.69 -3.50 0.16
CA GLN A 56 -6.79 -4.16 -1.13
C GLN A 56 -6.41 -3.18 -2.22
N PHE A 57 -5.53 -3.62 -3.10
CA PHE A 57 -5.04 -2.80 -4.21
C PHE A 57 -5.44 -3.51 -5.50
N LEU A 58 -6.38 -2.92 -6.23
CA LEU A 58 -7.05 -3.57 -7.37
C LEU A 58 -6.86 -2.79 -8.65
N ALA A 59 -6.99 -3.50 -9.77
CA ALA A 59 -6.91 -2.87 -11.08
C ALA A 59 -8.07 -1.92 -11.33
N ASP A 60 -9.26 -2.27 -10.84
CA ASP A 60 -10.41 -1.37 -10.96
C ASP A 60 -11.47 -1.74 -9.92
N GLU A 61 -12.48 -0.89 -9.82
CA GLU A 61 -13.52 -1.04 -8.79
C GLU A 61 -14.36 -2.31 -8.98
N ASN A 62 -14.51 -2.75 -10.22
CA ASN A 62 -15.34 -3.90 -10.52
C ASN A 62 -14.56 -5.21 -10.50
N SER A 63 -13.27 -5.15 -10.20
CA SER A 63 -12.45 -6.35 -10.15
C SER A 63 -12.89 -7.24 -9.01
N GLN A 64 -12.93 -8.53 -9.28
CA GLN A 64 -13.10 -9.51 -8.22
C GLN A 64 -11.72 -9.81 -7.65
N MET A 65 -11.68 -10.03 -6.34
CA MET A 65 -10.42 -10.35 -5.68
C MET A 65 -10.16 -11.86 -5.85
N ASP A 66 -9.95 -12.25 -7.09
CA ASP A 66 -9.53 -13.62 -7.40
C ASP A 66 -8.00 -13.62 -7.55
N GLN A 67 -7.42 -14.79 -7.42
CA GLN A 67 -5.97 -14.95 -7.54
C GLN A 67 -5.24 -13.92 -6.69
N VAL A 68 -5.59 -13.90 -5.42
CA VAL A 68 -5.03 -12.96 -4.46
C VAL A 68 -3.54 -13.22 -4.26
N VAL A 69 -2.76 -12.13 -4.25
CA VAL A 69 -1.35 -12.16 -3.88
C VAL A 69 -1.20 -11.28 -2.65
N GLU A 70 -0.54 -11.80 -1.62
CA GLU A 70 -0.24 -11.03 -0.43
C GLU A 70 1.20 -10.57 -0.46
N LEU A 71 1.42 -9.32 -0.09
CA LEU A 71 2.76 -8.76 -0.04
C LEU A 71 2.76 -7.64 1.00
N SER A 72 3.95 -7.13 1.30
CA SER A 72 4.04 -6.05 2.28
C SER A 72 3.65 -4.72 1.65
N LEU A 73 3.21 -3.79 2.49
CA LEU A 73 2.88 -2.45 2.07
C LEU A 73 4.08 -1.78 1.39
N ARG A 74 5.28 -2.00 1.92
CA ARG A 74 6.50 -1.48 1.29
C ARG A 74 6.65 -2.03 -0.13
N SER A 75 6.37 -3.32 -0.32
CA SER A 75 6.52 -3.94 -1.62
C SER A 75 5.56 -3.34 -2.65
N ILE A 76 4.31 -3.10 -2.25
CA ILE A 76 3.33 -2.53 -3.18
C ILE A 76 3.69 -1.08 -3.53
N ILE A 77 4.25 -0.33 -2.58
CA ILE A 77 4.71 1.04 -2.83
C ILE A 77 5.93 1.03 -3.76
N ASN A 78 6.82 0.05 -3.61
CA ASN A 78 7.95 -0.08 -4.52
C ASN A 78 7.49 -0.42 -5.93
N LEU A 79 6.38 -1.14 -6.04
CA LEU A 79 5.81 -1.46 -7.34
C LEU A 79 5.22 -0.24 -8.02
N ASP A 80 4.58 0.63 -7.24
CA ASP A 80 3.92 1.84 -7.77
C ASP A 80 4.00 2.94 -6.70
N SER A 81 4.98 3.82 -6.84
CA SER A 81 5.23 4.86 -5.85
C SER A 81 4.10 5.88 -5.74
N SER A 82 3.25 5.99 -6.76
CA SER A 82 2.12 6.92 -6.69
C SER A 82 1.10 6.50 -5.65
N LEU A 83 1.16 5.25 -5.18
CA LEU A 83 0.27 4.77 -4.12
C LEU A 83 0.54 5.45 -2.79
N ALA A 84 1.70 6.09 -2.64
CA ALA A 84 1.98 6.85 -1.42
C ALA A 84 0.90 7.89 -1.15
N GLN A 85 0.24 8.38 -2.19
CA GLN A 85 -0.80 9.39 -2.06
C GLN A 85 -2.05 8.88 -1.33
N VAL A 86 -2.23 7.57 -1.22
CA VAL A 86 -3.43 7.01 -0.61
C VAL A 86 -3.16 6.30 0.72
N LEU A 87 -1.95 6.30 1.21
CA LEU A 87 -1.62 5.52 2.40
C LEU A 87 -2.12 6.13 3.71
N GLU A 88 -2.68 7.33 3.66
CA GLU A 88 -3.36 7.91 4.82
C GLU A 88 -4.87 7.72 4.77
N LEU A 89 -5.33 6.90 3.84
CA LEU A 89 -6.74 6.58 3.70
C LEU A 89 -7.27 5.95 4.99
N LYS A 90 -8.37 6.46 5.48
CA LYS A 90 -8.97 5.97 6.72
C LYS A 90 -9.70 4.66 6.49
N ARG A 91 -9.84 3.88 7.55
CA ARG A 91 -10.63 2.64 7.47
C ARG A 91 -12.06 2.98 7.05
N GLY A 92 -12.62 2.15 6.18
CA GLY A 92 -13.94 2.35 5.63
C GLY A 92 -13.97 3.31 4.47
N TRP A 93 -12.80 3.63 3.91
CA TRP A 93 -12.71 4.55 2.78
C TRP A 93 -12.06 3.85 1.60
N LYS A 94 -12.31 4.41 0.43
CA LYS A 94 -11.73 3.93 -0.81
C LYS A 94 -11.16 5.10 -1.60
N ALA A 95 -10.22 4.78 -2.48
CA ALA A 95 -9.65 5.75 -3.41
C ALA A 95 -9.70 5.13 -4.80
N GLN A 96 -10.00 5.94 -5.80
CA GLN A 96 -10.03 5.44 -7.17
C GLN A 96 -9.54 6.52 -8.12
N ARG A 97 -9.02 6.08 -9.25
CA ARG A 97 -8.54 6.97 -10.29
C ARG A 97 -8.77 6.32 -11.64
N THR A 98 -8.86 7.15 -12.68
CA THR A 98 -9.09 6.67 -14.04
C THR A 98 -7.85 6.00 -14.62
N ASN A 99 -6.68 6.58 -14.36
CA ASN A 99 -5.42 6.05 -14.85
C ASN A 99 -4.28 6.58 -13.97
N LEU A 100 -3.05 6.18 -14.28
CA LEU A 100 -1.89 6.53 -13.47
C LEU A 100 -1.62 8.03 -13.37
N LYS A 101 -2.12 8.80 -14.31
CA LYS A 101 -1.92 10.25 -14.34
C LYS A 101 -3.07 11.02 -13.74
N SER A 102 -4.18 10.35 -13.44
CA SER A 102 -5.36 11.00 -12.87
C SER A 102 -5.19 11.18 -11.37
N ALA A 103 -5.82 12.23 -10.85
CA ALA A 103 -5.88 12.41 -9.41
C ALA A 103 -6.74 11.33 -8.76
N TRP A 104 -6.40 10.97 -7.54
CA TRP A 104 -7.20 10.05 -6.76
C TRP A 104 -8.45 10.73 -6.25
N LYS A 105 -9.57 10.01 -6.27
CA LYS A 105 -10.82 10.46 -5.67
C LYS A 105 -11.11 9.59 -4.47
N PHE A 106 -11.42 10.23 -3.35
CA PHE A 106 -11.61 9.54 -2.07
C PHE A 106 -13.07 9.57 -1.68
N SER A 107 -13.58 8.46 -1.17
CA SER A 107 -14.96 8.40 -0.71
C SER A 107 -15.09 7.32 0.36
N SER A 108 -16.08 7.50 1.24
CA SER A 108 -16.48 6.48 2.18
C SER A 108 -17.29 5.42 1.44
N TYR A 109 -17.14 4.16 1.83
CA TYR A 109 -17.88 3.10 1.15
C TYR A 109 -18.87 2.38 2.06
N ARG A 110 -19.13 2.94 3.19
CA ARG A 110 -20.06 2.31 4.10
C ARG A 110 -21.46 2.26 3.59
#